data_723ba87239b0b4b209c3b18622b13ff9
#
_entry.id   723ba87239b0b4b209c3b18622b13ff9
#
_cell.length_a   1.000
_cell.length_b   1.000
_cell.length_c   1.000
_cell.angle_alpha   90.00
_cell.angle_beta   90.00
_cell.angle_gamma   90.00
#
_symmetry.space_group_name_H-M   'P 1'
#
loop_
_entity.id
_entity.type
_entity.pdbx_description
1 polymer ?
#
loop_
_entity_poly.entity_id
_entity_poly.type
_entity_poly.pdbx_seq_one_letter_code
_entity_poly.pdbx_strand_id
1 'polypeptide(L)'
;DESATSGLPLLMNLGRARPHTHLALTGGSIGLGLPLAIGAAIAAPDRKVVCPHGDGGAAYTVQALWTMVRENLDITVVIYANRSYAILNIELQRVGAIGAGPKALSMLDLHKPEMNWVQIANGFGMEASRATTCEEFVAQYDSAMKSRGPRLIEVMC
;
A
#
# COMPACT_ATOMS: atom_id res chain seq x y z
N ASP A 1 5.29 -6.22 1.76
CA ASP A 1 4.47 -6.10 0.53
C ASP A 1 3.08 -6.70 0.75
N GLU A 2 2.06 -5.86 0.58
CA GLU A 2 0.64 -6.25 0.53
C GLU A 2 -0.05 -5.53 -0.65
N SER A 3 0.65 -5.37 -1.77
CA SER A 3 0.12 -4.65 -2.93
C SER A 3 -0.83 -5.49 -3.80
N ALA A 4 -1.01 -6.76 -3.46
CA ALA A 4 -1.94 -7.70 -4.08
C ALA A 4 -1.85 -7.67 -5.63
N THR A 5 -2.96 -7.42 -6.32
CA THR A 5 -3.00 -7.39 -7.79
C THR A 5 -2.12 -6.32 -8.41
N SER A 6 -2.02 -5.14 -7.79
CA SER A 6 -1.19 -4.03 -8.29
C SER A 6 0.31 -4.28 -8.13
N GLY A 7 0.70 -5.16 -7.20
CA GLY A 7 2.10 -5.48 -6.93
C GLY A 7 2.73 -6.54 -7.83
N LEU A 8 1.95 -7.21 -8.67
CA LEU A 8 2.48 -8.26 -9.53
C LEU A 8 3.66 -7.80 -10.41
N PRO A 9 3.60 -6.65 -11.09
CA PRO A 9 4.74 -6.12 -11.84
C PRO A 9 5.97 -5.85 -10.96
N LEU A 10 5.77 -5.37 -9.72
CA LEU A 10 6.86 -5.18 -8.76
C LEU A 10 7.54 -6.51 -8.46
N LEU A 11 6.77 -7.52 -8.07
CA LEU A 11 7.26 -8.86 -7.73
C LEU A 11 8.07 -9.47 -8.89
N MET A 12 7.59 -9.35 -10.12
CA MET A 12 8.28 -9.85 -11.31
C MET A 12 9.62 -9.16 -11.59
N ASN A 13 9.82 -7.95 -11.06
CA ASN A 13 11.04 -7.16 -11.27
C ASN A 13 11.99 -7.13 -10.05
N LEU A 14 11.62 -7.72 -8.91
CA LEU A 14 12.46 -7.72 -7.70
C LEU A 14 13.86 -8.29 -7.92
N GLY A 15 14.01 -9.28 -8.79
CA GLY A 15 15.32 -9.86 -9.11
C GLY A 15 16.32 -8.89 -9.77
N ARG A 16 15.87 -7.72 -10.24
CA ARG A 16 16.69 -6.65 -10.81
C ARG A 16 17.05 -5.56 -9.81
N ALA A 17 16.41 -5.60 -8.63
CA ALA A 17 16.66 -4.62 -7.59
C ALA A 17 17.99 -4.88 -6.87
N ARG A 18 18.52 -3.86 -6.21
CA ARG A 18 19.67 -4.02 -5.29
C ARG A 18 19.32 -5.05 -4.21
N PRO A 19 20.33 -5.71 -3.60
CA PRO A 19 20.09 -6.66 -2.52
C PRO A 19 19.20 -6.06 -1.44
N HIS A 20 18.10 -6.74 -1.12
CA HIS A 20 17.11 -6.30 -0.15
C HIS A 20 16.47 -7.50 0.53
N THR A 21 15.73 -7.24 1.61
CA THR A 21 14.86 -8.23 2.25
C THR A 21 13.44 -7.98 1.79
N HIS A 22 12.76 -9.00 1.28
CA HIS A 22 11.37 -8.93 0.87
C HIS A 22 10.51 -9.73 1.86
N LEU A 23 9.56 -9.05 2.50
CA LEU A 23 8.56 -9.62 3.37
C LEU A 23 7.22 -9.54 2.65
N ALA A 24 6.66 -10.69 2.30
CA ALA A 24 5.39 -10.78 1.60
C ALA A 24 4.24 -11.09 2.56
N LEU A 25 3.03 -10.77 2.14
CA LEU A 25 1.79 -11.10 2.84
C LEU A 25 1.72 -12.60 3.10
N THR A 26 1.65 -13.00 4.37
CA THR A 26 1.59 -14.40 4.77
C THR A 26 0.15 -14.83 5.01
N GLY A 27 -0.25 -15.93 4.37
CA GLY A 27 -1.56 -16.55 4.58
C GLY A 27 -2.75 -15.68 4.17
N GLY A 28 -2.56 -14.65 3.33
CA GLY A 28 -3.63 -13.76 2.92
C GLY A 28 -4.20 -12.89 4.05
N SER A 29 -3.40 -12.62 5.10
CA SER A 29 -3.80 -11.79 6.25
C SER A 29 -3.96 -10.33 5.86
N ILE A 30 -5.13 -9.94 5.38
CA ILE A 30 -5.42 -8.57 4.95
C ILE A 30 -5.12 -7.55 6.07
N GLY A 31 -4.43 -6.46 5.70
CA GLY A 31 -4.01 -5.41 6.63
C GLY A 31 -2.70 -5.69 7.38
N LEU A 32 -1.98 -6.78 7.04
CA LEU A 32 -0.69 -7.10 7.67
C LEU A 32 0.41 -6.10 7.30
N GLY A 33 0.41 -5.55 6.08
CA GLY A 33 1.55 -4.83 5.51
C GLY A 33 1.98 -3.60 6.31
N LEU A 34 1.05 -2.74 6.73
CA LEU A 34 1.39 -1.55 7.51
C LEU A 34 1.99 -1.90 8.89
N PRO A 35 1.38 -2.78 9.71
CA PRO A 35 1.99 -3.21 10.97
C PRO A 35 3.33 -3.96 10.78
N LEU A 36 3.45 -4.77 9.73
CA LEU A 36 4.69 -5.48 9.41
C LEU A 36 5.82 -4.49 9.09
N ALA A 37 5.53 -3.42 8.34
CA ALA A 37 6.50 -2.38 8.04
C ALA A 37 7.02 -1.69 9.31
N ILE A 38 6.15 -1.45 10.32
CA ILE A 38 6.55 -0.96 11.63
C ILE A 38 7.52 -1.93 12.30
N GLY A 39 7.16 -3.21 12.37
CA GLY A 39 8.03 -4.24 12.94
C GLY A 39 9.38 -4.32 12.25
N ALA A 40 9.40 -4.25 10.91
CA ALA A 40 10.63 -4.26 10.12
C ALA A 40 11.52 -3.03 10.40
N ALA A 41 10.93 -1.84 10.51
CA ALA A 41 11.67 -0.61 10.79
C ALA A 41 12.25 -0.59 12.22
N ILE A 42 11.52 -1.13 13.20
CA ILE A 42 12.01 -1.28 14.58
C ILE A 42 13.15 -2.31 14.65
N ALA A 43 13.01 -3.42 13.95
CA ALA A 43 14.03 -4.48 13.94
C ALA A 43 15.31 -4.09 13.18
N ALA A 44 15.23 -3.17 12.24
CA ALA A 44 16.34 -2.73 11.41
C ALA A 44 16.36 -1.19 11.25
N PRO A 45 16.67 -0.44 12.32
CA PRO A 45 16.54 1.03 12.35
C PRO A 45 17.48 1.77 11.40
N ASP A 46 18.55 1.10 10.95
CA ASP A 46 19.51 1.67 9.98
C ASP A 46 19.10 1.46 8.53
N ARG A 47 18.00 0.75 8.30
CA ARG A 47 17.51 0.43 6.97
C ARG A 47 16.19 1.13 6.68
N LYS A 48 16.09 1.70 5.48
CA LYS A 48 14.82 2.22 4.99
C LYS A 48 13.86 1.06 4.69
N VAL A 49 12.62 1.20 5.12
CA VAL A 49 11.53 0.27 4.80
C VAL A 49 10.65 0.89 3.72
N VAL A 50 10.35 0.12 2.70
CA VAL A 50 9.32 0.46 1.70
C VAL A 50 8.14 -0.48 1.88
N CYS A 51 6.94 0.06 2.00
CA CYS A 51 5.71 -0.70 2.20
C CYS A 51 4.75 -0.51 1.02
N PRO A 52 4.87 -1.31 -0.06
CA PRO A 52 3.88 -1.34 -1.12
C PRO A 52 2.58 -1.98 -0.61
N HIS A 53 1.45 -1.30 -0.81
CA HIS A 53 0.17 -1.73 -0.24
C HIS A 53 -1.00 -1.40 -1.17
N GLY A 54 -1.99 -2.27 -1.27
CA GLY A 54 -3.27 -1.95 -1.90
C GLY A 54 -4.13 -1.09 -0.97
N ASP A 55 -4.91 -0.18 -1.54
CA ASP A 55 -5.79 0.74 -0.81
C ASP A 55 -6.79 0.01 0.10
N GLY A 56 -7.48 -1.00 -0.42
CA GLY A 56 -8.45 -1.77 0.35
C GLY A 56 -7.82 -2.50 1.54
N GLY A 57 -6.64 -3.09 1.38
CA GLY A 57 -5.91 -3.75 2.46
C GLY A 57 -5.42 -2.76 3.53
N ALA A 58 -4.88 -1.62 3.10
CA ALA A 58 -4.37 -0.60 4.01
C ALA A 58 -5.46 0.01 4.92
N ALA A 59 -6.71 0.05 4.45
CA ALA A 59 -7.84 0.55 5.22
C ALA A 59 -8.11 -0.27 6.50
N TYR A 60 -7.73 -1.56 6.53
CA TYR A 60 -7.94 -2.42 7.70
C TYR A 60 -7.09 -2.05 8.91
N THR A 61 -5.91 -1.47 8.67
CA THR A 61 -4.94 -1.13 9.72
C THR A 61 -4.40 0.29 9.56
N VAL A 62 -5.22 1.19 9.02
CA VAL A 62 -4.85 2.58 8.71
C VAL A 62 -4.24 3.33 9.89
N GLN A 63 -4.64 3.01 11.13
CA GLN A 63 -4.10 3.59 12.36
C GLN A 63 -2.60 3.28 12.57
N ALA A 64 -2.03 2.32 11.85
CA ALA A 64 -0.60 2.05 11.85
C ALA A 64 0.22 3.26 11.36
N LEU A 65 -0.35 4.12 10.50
CA LEU A 65 0.27 5.36 10.05
C LEU A 65 0.58 6.29 11.23
N TRP A 66 -0.34 6.38 12.22
CA TRP A 66 -0.10 7.14 13.44
C TRP A 66 1.12 6.62 14.22
N THR A 67 1.26 5.30 14.35
CA THR A 67 2.42 4.72 15.03
C THR A 67 3.71 5.02 14.28
N MET A 68 3.71 4.97 12.96
CA MET A 68 4.90 5.32 12.14
C MET A 68 5.34 6.76 12.40
N VAL A 69 4.40 7.70 12.50
CA VAL A 69 4.66 9.12 12.80
C VAL A 69 5.17 9.27 14.23
N ARG A 70 4.46 8.70 15.20
CA ARG A 70 4.82 8.79 16.62
C ARG A 70 6.25 8.33 16.88
N GLU A 71 6.67 7.23 16.28
CA GLU A 71 7.99 6.64 16.48
C GLU A 71 9.03 7.16 15.45
N ASN A 72 8.64 8.10 14.58
CA ASN A 72 9.46 8.67 13.51
C ASN A 72 10.21 7.60 12.69
N LEU A 73 9.50 6.55 12.29
CA LEU A 73 10.08 5.40 11.60
C LEU A 73 10.41 5.74 10.15
N ASP A 74 11.55 5.27 9.67
CA ASP A 74 11.98 5.49 8.28
C ASP A 74 11.27 4.55 7.30
N ILE A 75 9.97 4.81 7.11
CA ILE A 75 9.06 4.01 6.27
C ILE A 75 8.50 4.87 5.15
N THR A 76 8.62 4.40 3.92
CA THR A 76 7.88 4.94 2.77
C THR A 76 6.74 4.01 2.42
N VAL A 77 5.52 4.44 2.67
CA VAL A 77 4.30 3.71 2.29
C VAL A 77 3.92 4.11 0.86
N VAL A 78 3.70 3.13 0.00
CA VAL A 78 3.21 3.33 -1.38
C VAL A 78 1.83 2.69 -1.48
N ILE A 79 0.78 3.50 -1.55
CA ILE A 79 -0.58 3.01 -1.69
C ILE A 79 -0.96 2.97 -3.18
N TYR A 80 -1.21 1.79 -3.70
CA TYR A 80 -1.81 1.61 -5.02
C TYR A 80 -3.33 1.79 -4.93
N ALA A 81 -3.81 2.97 -5.30
CA ALA A 81 -5.21 3.35 -5.21
C ALA A 81 -5.95 2.98 -6.50
N ASN A 82 -6.29 1.69 -6.64
CA ASN A 82 -7.14 1.20 -7.72
C ASN A 82 -8.64 1.30 -7.39
N ARG A 83 -8.98 1.73 -6.19
CA ARG A 83 -10.33 1.95 -5.67
C ARG A 83 -11.25 0.74 -5.78
N SER A 84 -10.66 -0.45 -5.65
CA SER A 84 -11.40 -1.71 -5.76
C SER A 84 -10.72 -2.83 -4.97
N TYR A 85 -11.52 -3.72 -4.42
CA TYR A 85 -11.05 -5.05 -4.00
C TYR A 85 -10.84 -5.96 -5.22
N ALA A 86 -9.92 -5.57 -6.11
CA ALA A 86 -9.70 -6.23 -7.41
C ALA A 86 -9.40 -7.73 -7.26
N ILE A 87 -8.67 -8.13 -6.21
CA ILE A 87 -8.40 -9.55 -5.94
C ILE A 87 -9.70 -10.35 -5.71
N LEU A 88 -10.70 -9.76 -5.05
CA LEU A 88 -11.97 -10.43 -4.81
C LEU A 88 -12.80 -10.54 -6.09
N ASN A 89 -12.70 -9.59 -7.02
CA ASN A 89 -13.30 -9.70 -8.34
C ASN A 89 -12.72 -10.89 -9.13
N ILE A 90 -11.40 -11.10 -9.05
CA ILE A 90 -10.71 -12.25 -9.65
C ILE A 90 -11.19 -13.55 -9.00
N GLU A 91 -11.30 -13.58 -7.66
CA GLU A 91 -11.77 -14.76 -6.93
C GLU A 91 -13.22 -15.13 -7.25
N LEU A 92 -14.12 -14.15 -7.39
CA LEU A 92 -15.50 -14.40 -7.83
C LEU A 92 -15.55 -15.13 -9.19
N GLN A 93 -14.70 -14.71 -10.13
CA GLN A 93 -14.58 -15.39 -11.42
C GLN A 93 -14.00 -16.80 -11.26
N ARG A 94 -12.95 -16.94 -10.45
CA ARG A 94 -12.25 -18.22 -10.24
C ARG A 94 -13.15 -19.30 -9.62
N VAL A 95 -14.02 -18.91 -8.68
CA VAL A 95 -14.96 -19.86 -8.04
C VAL A 95 -16.25 -20.04 -8.83
N GLY A 96 -16.36 -19.44 -10.03
CA GLY A 96 -17.53 -19.58 -10.89
C GLY A 96 -18.79 -18.86 -10.37
N ALA A 97 -18.65 -17.85 -9.52
CA ALA A 97 -19.76 -17.01 -9.07
C ALA A 97 -20.23 -16.06 -10.19
N ILE A 98 -20.53 -16.65 -11.35
CA ILE A 98 -21.00 -15.94 -12.53
C ILE A 98 -22.43 -15.46 -12.27
N GLY A 99 -22.65 -14.13 -12.32
CA GLY A 99 -23.96 -13.54 -12.06
C GLY A 99 -24.10 -12.91 -10.69
N ALA A 100 -22.99 -12.56 -10.03
CA ALA A 100 -23.03 -11.70 -8.86
C ALA A 100 -23.84 -10.42 -9.18
N GLY A 101 -24.91 -10.18 -8.41
CA GLY A 101 -25.80 -9.04 -8.63
C GLY A 101 -25.12 -7.69 -8.30
N PRO A 102 -25.72 -6.56 -8.73
CA PRO A 102 -25.12 -5.23 -8.53
C PRO A 102 -24.79 -4.93 -7.06
N LYS A 103 -25.58 -5.44 -6.12
CA LYS A 103 -25.34 -5.26 -4.69
C LYS A 103 -24.06 -5.95 -4.23
N ALA A 104 -23.81 -7.18 -4.69
CA ALA A 104 -22.60 -7.92 -4.36
C ALA A 104 -21.36 -7.23 -4.96
N LEU A 105 -21.43 -6.80 -6.22
CA LEU A 105 -20.34 -6.09 -6.88
C LEU A 105 -20.05 -4.73 -6.22
N SER A 106 -21.08 -4.02 -5.77
CA SER A 106 -20.90 -2.74 -5.08
C SER A 106 -20.11 -2.85 -3.75
N MET A 107 -20.07 -4.03 -3.14
CA MET A 107 -19.27 -4.29 -1.93
C MET A 107 -17.76 -4.36 -2.22
N LEU A 108 -17.39 -4.52 -3.48
CA LEU A 108 -16.00 -4.59 -3.93
C LEU A 108 -15.51 -3.24 -4.49
N ASP A 109 -16.38 -2.25 -4.53
CA ASP A 109 -16.12 -0.92 -5.06
C ASP A 109 -15.74 0.03 -3.91
N LEU A 110 -14.61 0.71 -4.06
CA LEU A 110 -14.08 1.68 -3.11
C LEU A 110 -14.13 3.13 -3.66
N HIS A 111 -14.95 3.39 -4.69
CA HIS A 111 -15.13 4.74 -5.24
C HIS A 111 -16.09 5.61 -4.41
N LYS A 112 -16.99 5.01 -3.63
CA LYS A 112 -18.08 5.75 -2.95
C LYS A 112 -18.25 5.34 -1.50
N PRO A 113 -17.69 6.13 -0.54
CA PRO A 113 -16.83 7.30 -0.77
C PRO A 113 -15.41 6.92 -1.18
N GLU A 114 -14.76 7.73 -1.99
CA GLU A 114 -13.34 7.56 -2.31
C GLU A 114 -12.47 7.86 -1.09
N MET A 115 -11.53 6.98 -0.79
CA MET A 115 -10.54 7.20 0.25
C MET A 115 -9.46 8.15 -0.27
N ASN A 116 -9.28 9.29 0.39
CA ASN A 116 -8.19 10.22 0.10
C ASN A 116 -7.01 9.91 1.03
N TRP A 117 -6.08 9.11 0.55
CA TRP A 117 -4.95 8.64 1.35
C TRP A 117 -4.00 9.76 1.78
N VAL A 118 -3.86 10.80 0.96
CA VAL A 118 -3.10 11.99 1.33
C VAL A 118 -3.73 12.70 2.53
N GLN A 119 -5.04 12.91 2.53
CA GLN A 119 -5.73 13.54 3.67
C GLN A 119 -5.70 12.67 4.93
N ILE A 120 -5.85 11.35 4.76
CA ILE A 120 -5.76 10.40 5.87
C ILE A 120 -4.38 10.44 6.52
N ALA A 121 -3.32 10.37 5.73
CA ALA A 121 -1.95 10.44 6.22
C ALA A 121 -1.65 11.79 6.89
N ASN A 122 -2.04 12.89 6.26
CA ASN A 122 -1.89 14.23 6.85
C ASN A 122 -2.65 14.38 8.17
N GLY A 123 -3.83 13.75 8.30
CA GLY A 123 -4.60 13.72 9.56
C GLY A 123 -3.86 13.03 10.71
N PHE A 124 -2.97 12.08 10.41
CA PHE A 124 -2.05 11.47 11.38
C PHE A 124 -0.72 12.22 11.53
N GLY A 125 -0.51 13.33 10.80
CA GLY A 125 0.73 14.10 10.81
C GLY A 125 1.83 13.54 9.91
N MET A 126 1.50 12.60 9.01
CA MET A 126 2.44 12.02 8.05
C MET A 126 2.49 12.86 6.77
N GLU A 127 3.71 13.19 6.31
CA GLU A 127 3.89 13.82 5.00
C GLU A 127 3.40 12.88 3.89
N ALA A 128 2.56 13.38 3.00
CA ALA A 128 1.97 12.57 1.95
C ALA A 128 1.82 13.34 0.65
N SER A 129 1.91 12.60 -0.46
CA SER A 129 1.73 13.13 -1.82
C SER A 129 0.93 12.14 -2.68
N ARG A 130 0.38 12.65 -3.79
CA ARG A 130 -0.32 11.85 -4.79
C ARG A 130 0.44 11.88 -6.10
N ALA A 131 0.56 10.74 -6.75
CA ALA A 131 1.11 10.59 -8.09
C ALA A 131 0.01 10.06 -9.03
N THR A 132 -0.17 10.72 -10.16
CA THR A 132 -1.14 10.37 -11.20
C THR A 132 -0.46 9.89 -12.49
N THR A 133 0.85 10.10 -12.58
CA THR A 133 1.70 9.61 -13.68
C THR A 133 2.91 8.85 -13.14
N CYS A 134 3.53 8.06 -14.01
CA CYS A 134 4.77 7.35 -13.66
C CYS A 134 5.91 8.32 -13.32
N GLU A 135 6.01 9.43 -14.04
CA GLU A 135 7.04 10.45 -13.84
C GLU A 135 6.90 11.11 -12.48
N GLU A 136 5.68 11.47 -12.08
CA GLU A 136 5.38 11.99 -10.74
C GLU A 136 5.75 10.98 -9.66
N PHE A 137 5.37 9.72 -9.85
CA PHE A 137 5.71 8.67 -8.90
C PHE A 137 7.22 8.51 -8.74
N VAL A 138 7.97 8.42 -9.84
CA VAL A 138 9.43 8.27 -9.79
C VAL A 138 10.08 9.44 -9.06
N ALA A 139 9.66 10.69 -9.35
CA ALA A 139 10.20 11.88 -8.69
C ALA A 139 9.91 11.89 -7.18
N GLN A 140 8.68 11.56 -6.78
CA GLN A 140 8.27 11.48 -5.37
C GLN A 140 8.97 10.35 -4.63
N TYR A 141 9.07 9.18 -5.25
CA TYR A 141 9.76 8.03 -4.69
C TYR A 141 11.25 8.29 -4.49
N ASP A 142 11.91 8.89 -5.49
CA ASP A 142 13.31 9.29 -5.40
C ASP A 142 13.57 10.28 -4.24
N SER A 143 12.67 11.24 -4.06
CA SER A 143 12.69 12.17 -2.93
C SER A 143 12.54 11.45 -1.60
N ALA A 144 11.56 10.53 -1.52
CA ALA A 144 11.33 9.72 -0.33
C ALA A 144 12.53 8.84 0.03
N MET A 145 13.22 8.26 -0.97
CA MET A 145 14.40 7.42 -0.73
C MET A 145 15.60 8.20 -0.19
N LYS A 146 15.69 9.50 -0.47
CA LYS A 146 16.75 10.40 -0.01
C LYS A 146 16.45 11.05 1.34
N SER A 147 15.22 11.00 1.79
CA SER A 147 14.75 11.60 3.04
C SER A 147 14.62 10.54 4.13
N ARG A 148 14.65 10.95 5.40
CA ARG A 148 14.32 10.10 6.54
C ARG A 148 12.93 10.44 7.08
N GLY A 149 12.36 9.50 7.84
CA GLY A 149 11.05 9.63 8.46
C GLY A 149 9.92 9.01 7.63
N PRO A 150 8.71 8.95 8.23
CA PRO A 150 7.57 8.29 7.60
C PRO A 150 6.95 9.16 6.51
N ARG A 151 6.66 8.55 5.37
CA ARG A 151 6.04 9.20 4.20
C ARG A 151 5.04 8.29 3.53
N LEU A 152 4.04 8.88 2.89
CA LEU A 152 3.09 8.15 2.08
C LEU A 152 3.02 8.74 0.66
N ILE A 153 3.02 7.86 -0.33
CA ILE A 153 2.77 8.19 -1.73
C ILE A 153 1.53 7.43 -2.18
N GLU A 154 0.46 8.15 -2.51
CA GLU A 154 -0.74 7.59 -3.12
C GLU A 154 -0.55 7.55 -4.64
N VAL A 155 -0.58 6.36 -5.22
CA VAL A 155 -0.42 6.14 -6.66
C VAL A 155 -1.77 5.77 -7.23
N MET A 156 -2.28 6.62 -8.14
CA MET A 156 -3.54 6.38 -8.83
C MET A 156 -3.32 5.38 -9.97
N CYS A 157 -4.08 4.26 -9.97
CA CYS A 157 -3.96 3.19 -10.97
C CYS A 157 -5.31 2.50 -11.28
#